data_e1afcffb9b6bf0c01a7c3215bc43a6b1
#
_entry.id   e1afcffb9b6bf0c01a7c3215bc43a6b1
#
_cell.length_a   1.000
_cell.length_b   1.000
_cell.length_c   1.000
_cell.angle_alpha   90.00
_cell.angle_beta   90.00
_cell.angle_gamma   90.00
#
_symmetry.space_group_name_H-M   'P 1'
#
loop_
_entity.id
_entity.type
_entity.pdbx_description
1 polymer ?
#
loop_
_entity_poly.entity_id
_entity_poly.type
_entity_poly.pdbx_seq_one_letter_code
_entity_poly.pdbx_strand_id
1 'polypeptide(L)'
;MANLLPIDFSQISTYITLAVILILSVVLCMLAYRLMNVVPAKWLCDYDEEPDESLFGTRYIFKQSGIYTSALFAIFNLGIFAFFGYSYYTIFFLLISITMLLIAMSDFKYTIIPDQFTIALAVLCVALAITDLFTQQIFIKEWWSIPLGAVCGGGSLVLINLFSIVILKKSGMGFGDVKLMLALGACLGFPMVFSGLLIAVFIA
;
A
#
# COMPACT_ATOMS: atom_id res chain seq x y z
N MET A 1 -26.14 2.97 0.13
CA MET A 1 -25.09 3.92 -0.27
C MET A 1 -24.54 4.52 1.00
N ALA A 2 -23.28 4.32 1.30
CA ALA A 2 -22.68 4.83 2.51
C ALA A 2 -22.79 6.37 2.51
N ASN A 3 -23.21 6.91 3.65
CA ASN A 3 -23.19 8.35 3.92
C ASN A 3 -21.73 8.80 4.13
N LEU A 4 -20.94 8.74 3.04
CA LEU A 4 -19.71 9.51 2.97
C LEU A 4 -20.14 10.97 3.03
N LEU A 5 -19.66 11.70 4.02
CA LEU A 5 -19.98 13.13 4.12
C LEU A 5 -19.51 13.80 2.82
N PRO A 6 -20.43 14.37 2.02
CA PRO A 6 -20.04 15.00 0.76
C PRO A 6 -19.07 16.13 1.07
N ILE A 7 -18.00 16.20 0.30
CA ILE A 7 -17.06 17.31 0.41
C ILE A 7 -17.79 18.56 -0.11
N ASP A 8 -18.03 19.50 0.78
CA ASP A 8 -18.59 20.79 0.42
C ASP A 8 -17.44 21.75 0.06
N PHE A 9 -17.22 21.92 -1.24
CA PHE A 9 -16.18 22.82 -1.76
C PHE A 9 -16.53 24.32 -1.57
N SER A 10 -17.70 24.65 -1.03
CA SER A 10 -18.03 26.04 -0.68
C SER A 10 -17.43 26.46 0.66
N GLN A 11 -17.00 25.50 1.48
CA GLN A 11 -16.48 25.77 2.82
C GLN A 11 -14.97 26.00 2.81
N ILE A 12 -14.53 27.06 3.47
CA ILE A 12 -13.11 27.40 3.68
C ILE A 12 -12.37 26.25 4.39
N SER A 13 -13.04 25.53 5.30
CA SER A 13 -12.48 24.36 5.99
C SER A 13 -11.99 23.26 5.04
N THR A 14 -12.66 23.06 3.91
CA THR A 14 -12.27 22.08 2.89
C THR A 14 -10.92 22.45 2.25
N TYR A 15 -10.73 23.70 1.89
CA TYR A 15 -9.46 24.17 1.31
C TYR A 15 -8.31 24.10 2.31
N ILE A 16 -8.58 24.40 3.58
CA ILE A 16 -7.58 24.25 4.66
C ILE A 16 -7.19 22.77 4.79
N THR A 17 -8.15 21.84 4.78
CA THR A 17 -7.87 20.40 4.87
C THR A 17 -7.07 19.90 3.67
N LEU A 18 -7.40 20.32 2.46
CA LEU A 18 -6.63 19.98 1.26
C LEU A 18 -5.19 20.48 1.36
N ALA A 19 -4.98 21.72 1.82
CA ALA A 19 -3.64 22.28 2.03
C ALA A 19 -2.86 21.49 3.10
N VAL A 20 -3.52 21.10 4.20
CA VAL A 20 -2.91 20.28 5.26
C VAL A 20 -2.49 18.91 4.73
N ILE A 21 -3.36 18.22 3.98
CA ILE A 21 -3.04 16.92 3.38
C ILE A 21 -1.88 17.03 2.41
N LEU A 22 -1.83 18.08 1.60
CA LEU A 22 -0.73 18.32 0.68
C LEU A 22 0.59 18.51 1.42
N ILE A 23 0.63 19.38 2.41
CA ILE A 23 1.83 19.63 3.23
C ILE A 23 2.24 18.34 3.97
N LEU A 24 1.28 17.65 4.59
CA LEU A 24 1.52 16.39 5.30
C LEU A 24 2.10 15.33 4.36
N SER A 25 1.59 15.20 3.14
CA SER A 25 2.09 14.24 2.16
C SER A 25 3.55 14.50 1.79
N VAL A 26 3.92 15.77 1.58
CA VAL A 26 5.32 16.15 1.30
C VAL A 26 6.21 15.83 2.49
N VAL A 27 5.79 16.18 3.70
CA VAL A 27 6.54 15.91 4.94
C VAL A 27 6.70 14.40 5.16
N LEU A 28 5.64 13.61 4.98
CA LEU A 28 5.68 12.15 5.10
C LEU A 28 6.61 11.52 4.05
N CYS A 29 6.60 12.01 2.82
CA CYS A 29 7.52 11.55 1.79
C CYS A 29 8.98 11.86 2.16
N MET A 30 9.29 13.05 2.66
CA MET A 30 10.64 13.38 3.16
C MET A 30 11.05 12.49 4.32
N LEU A 31 10.11 12.18 5.22
CA LEU A 31 10.33 11.27 6.36
C LEU A 31 10.59 9.84 5.85
N ALA A 32 9.86 9.37 4.84
CA ALA A 32 10.08 8.07 4.21
C ALA A 32 11.50 7.94 3.65
N TYR A 33 12.00 8.96 2.95
CA TYR A 33 13.39 9.00 2.48
C TYR A 33 14.41 8.93 3.62
N ARG A 34 14.15 9.60 4.75
CA ARG A 34 15.01 9.51 5.95
C ARG A 34 14.93 8.15 6.60
N LEU A 35 13.73 7.60 6.77
CA LEU A 35 13.51 6.27 7.36
C LEU A 35 14.23 5.18 6.57
N MET A 36 14.16 5.21 5.24
CA MET A 36 14.86 4.23 4.40
C MET A 36 16.38 4.25 4.57
N ASN A 37 16.97 5.37 5.03
CA ASN A 37 18.39 5.45 5.34
C ASN A 37 18.74 4.93 6.74
N VAL A 38 17.76 4.77 7.64
CA VAL A 38 17.93 4.28 9.02
C VAL A 38 17.59 2.80 9.11
N VAL A 39 16.78 2.29 8.19
CA VAL A 39 16.38 0.87 8.16
C VAL A 39 17.65 0.01 8.07
N PRO A 40 17.79 -1.03 8.95
CA PRO A 40 18.93 -1.93 8.92
C PRO A 40 18.99 -2.67 7.56
N ALA A 41 20.20 -2.77 7.01
CA ALA A 41 20.43 -3.46 5.74
C ALA A 41 19.88 -4.91 5.75
N LYS A 42 19.94 -5.58 6.90
CA LYS A 42 19.40 -6.95 7.09
C LYS A 42 17.89 -7.08 6.82
N TRP A 43 17.13 -6.00 6.89
CA TRP A 43 15.69 -6.02 6.56
C TRP A 43 15.43 -5.89 5.05
N LEU A 44 16.45 -5.48 4.32
CA LEU A 44 16.41 -5.18 2.90
C LEU A 44 17.20 -6.21 2.07
N CYS A 45 17.51 -7.36 2.67
CA CYS A 45 18.19 -8.49 2.02
C CYS A 45 17.27 -9.70 2.03
N ASP A 46 17.49 -10.61 1.07
CA ASP A 46 16.80 -11.90 1.07
C ASP A 46 17.27 -12.77 2.25
N TYR A 47 16.47 -13.79 2.61
CA TYR A 47 16.83 -14.72 3.66
C TYR A 47 18.13 -15.42 3.25
N ASP A 48 19.11 -15.45 4.15
CA ASP A 48 20.43 -16.08 3.97
C ASP A 48 21.42 -15.33 3.05
N GLU A 49 21.11 -14.11 2.58
CA GLU A 49 22.04 -13.27 1.86
C GLU A 49 22.67 -12.18 2.75
N GLU A 50 23.97 -11.92 2.52
CA GLU A 50 24.64 -10.78 3.15
C GLU A 50 24.35 -9.49 2.36
N PRO A 51 24.21 -8.33 3.05
CA PRO A 51 23.96 -7.06 2.39
C PRO A 51 25.05 -6.71 1.38
N ASP A 52 24.69 -6.49 0.12
CA ASP A 52 25.63 -6.01 -0.89
C ASP A 52 26.03 -4.55 -0.59
N GLU A 53 27.29 -4.32 -0.23
CA GLU A 53 27.83 -2.99 0.11
C GLU A 53 27.65 -1.97 -1.02
N SER A 54 27.61 -2.43 -2.28
CA SER A 54 27.41 -1.55 -3.44
C SER A 54 26.02 -0.91 -3.47
N LEU A 55 24.99 -1.64 -3.02
CA LEU A 55 23.60 -1.18 -2.94
C LEU A 55 23.33 -0.37 -1.67
N PHE A 56 23.93 -0.79 -0.53
CA PHE A 56 23.71 -0.13 0.76
C PHE A 56 24.63 1.06 1.01
N GLY A 57 25.75 1.18 0.28
CA GLY A 57 26.63 2.34 0.31
C GLY A 57 26.02 3.62 -0.27
N THR A 58 24.98 3.50 -1.10
CA THR A 58 24.26 4.65 -1.68
C THR A 58 23.05 5.03 -0.85
N ARG A 59 23.07 6.20 -0.23
CA ARG A 59 21.94 6.73 0.54
C ARG A 59 20.80 7.18 -0.36
N TYR A 60 19.57 7.09 0.16
CA TYR A 60 18.41 7.76 -0.44
C TYR A 60 18.55 9.26 -0.28
N ILE A 61 18.74 9.97 -1.38
CA ILE A 61 18.88 11.43 -1.36
C ILE A 61 17.58 12.02 -1.94
N PHE A 62 16.93 12.89 -1.16
CA PHE A 62 15.79 13.66 -1.60
C PHE A 62 16.28 14.75 -2.58
N LYS A 63 16.41 14.38 -3.85
CA LYS A 63 16.74 15.28 -4.96
C LYS A 63 15.52 15.44 -5.86
N GLN A 64 15.74 15.65 -7.14
CA GLN A 64 14.70 15.81 -8.15
C GLN A 64 13.74 14.62 -8.19
N SER A 65 14.22 13.38 -8.02
CA SER A 65 13.39 12.20 -7.90
C SER A 65 12.44 12.26 -6.68
N GLY A 66 12.91 12.76 -5.55
CA GLY A 66 12.10 12.95 -4.35
C GLY A 66 10.98 13.97 -4.53
N ILE A 67 11.22 15.03 -5.32
CA ILE A 67 10.18 16.01 -5.66
C ILE A 67 9.06 15.37 -6.48
N TYR A 68 9.41 14.60 -7.51
CA TYR A 68 8.41 13.89 -8.32
C TYR A 68 7.63 12.85 -7.50
N THR A 69 8.33 12.07 -6.67
CA THR A 69 7.69 11.10 -5.77
C THR A 69 6.75 11.80 -4.79
N SER A 70 7.16 12.92 -4.20
CA SER A 70 6.30 13.67 -3.27
C SER A 70 5.08 14.29 -3.95
N ALA A 71 5.23 14.78 -5.18
CA ALA A 71 4.11 15.29 -5.95
C ALA A 71 3.10 14.20 -6.29
N LEU A 72 3.57 13.04 -6.77
CA LEU A 72 2.72 11.88 -7.07
C LEU A 72 2.00 11.38 -5.81
N PHE A 73 2.73 11.27 -4.70
CA PHE A 73 2.19 10.83 -3.41
C PHE A 73 1.14 11.82 -2.86
N ALA A 74 1.38 13.14 -3.03
CA ALA A 74 0.41 14.15 -2.64
C ALA A 74 -0.86 14.10 -3.49
N ILE A 75 -0.74 13.95 -4.81
CA ILE A 75 -1.89 13.78 -5.71
C ILE A 75 -2.71 12.55 -5.31
N PHE A 76 -2.05 11.43 -5.01
CA PHE A 76 -2.72 10.21 -4.58
C PHE A 76 -3.48 10.40 -3.26
N ASN A 77 -2.87 11.03 -2.26
CA ASN A 77 -3.51 11.32 -0.97
C ASN A 77 -4.65 12.34 -1.07
N LEU A 78 -4.53 13.33 -1.95
CA LEU A 78 -5.63 14.25 -2.27
C LEU A 78 -6.79 13.49 -2.93
N GLY A 79 -6.50 12.53 -3.80
CA GLY A 79 -7.51 11.64 -4.39
C GLY A 79 -8.23 10.80 -3.34
N ILE A 80 -7.52 10.23 -2.36
CA ILE A 80 -8.12 9.52 -1.22
C ILE A 80 -9.11 10.42 -0.48
N PHE A 81 -8.68 11.64 -0.14
CA PHE A 81 -9.55 12.59 0.55
C PHE A 81 -10.74 13.01 -0.31
N ALA A 82 -10.54 13.26 -1.61
CA ALA A 82 -11.61 13.62 -2.53
C ALA A 82 -12.67 12.52 -2.64
N PHE A 83 -12.27 11.25 -2.51
CA PHE A 83 -13.19 10.11 -2.60
C PHE A 83 -13.89 9.80 -1.28
N PHE A 84 -13.16 9.80 -0.16
CA PHE A 84 -13.69 9.38 1.15
C PHE A 84 -14.11 10.55 2.06
N GLY A 85 -13.74 11.78 1.74
CA GLY A 85 -14.10 12.97 2.51
C GLY A 85 -13.60 12.94 3.96
N TYR A 86 -14.40 13.51 4.86
CA TYR A 86 -14.14 13.53 6.30
C TYR A 86 -14.61 12.22 6.96
N SER A 87 -13.90 11.13 6.70
CA SER A 87 -14.22 9.81 7.24
C SER A 87 -12.99 9.12 7.83
N TYR A 88 -13.22 8.08 8.65
CA TYR A 88 -12.14 7.25 9.16
C TYR A 88 -11.41 6.50 8.04
N TYR A 89 -12.06 6.24 6.89
CA TYR A 89 -11.41 5.66 5.71
C TYR A 89 -10.24 6.52 5.24
N THR A 90 -10.39 7.84 5.22
CA THR A 90 -9.32 8.75 4.83
C THR A 90 -8.10 8.56 5.71
N ILE A 91 -8.28 8.46 7.03
CA ILE A 91 -7.18 8.26 7.97
C ILE A 91 -6.49 6.92 7.72
N PHE A 92 -7.25 5.83 7.60
CA PHE A 92 -6.69 4.51 7.32
C PHE A 92 -5.97 4.45 5.98
N PHE A 93 -6.57 4.98 4.91
CA PHE A 93 -5.93 4.97 3.60
C PHE A 93 -4.71 5.88 3.52
N LEU A 94 -4.63 6.96 4.27
CA LEU A 94 -3.42 7.77 4.41
C LEU A 94 -2.30 6.98 5.12
N LEU A 95 -2.62 6.20 6.16
CA LEU A 95 -1.65 5.33 6.83
C LEU A 95 -1.21 4.16 5.94
N ILE A 96 -2.14 3.58 5.20
CA ILE A 96 -1.84 2.53 4.20
C ILE A 96 -0.95 3.11 3.09
N SER A 97 -1.23 4.33 2.61
CA SER A 97 -0.46 4.96 1.53
C SER A 97 1.01 5.19 1.90
N ILE A 98 1.32 5.56 3.16
CA ILE A 98 2.71 5.73 3.59
C ILE A 98 3.44 4.38 3.68
N THR A 99 2.79 3.31 4.16
CA THR A 99 3.40 1.98 4.18
C THR A 99 3.62 1.44 2.77
N MET A 100 2.69 1.67 1.85
CA MET A 100 2.84 1.34 0.44
C MET A 100 3.98 2.13 -0.22
N LEU A 101 4.16 3.41 0.13
CA LEU A 101 5.30 4.20 -0.35
C LEU A 101 6.63 3.62 0.11
N LEU A 102 6.75 3.21 1.39
CA LEU A 102 7.96 2.58 1.91
C LEU A 102 8.27 1.24 1.20
N ILE A 103 7.24 0.42 0.97
CA ILE A 103 7.37 -0.84 0.21
C ILE A 103 7.82 -0.54 -1.21
N ALA A 104 7.18 0.40 -1.91
CA ALA A 104 7.53 0.76 -3.28
C ALA A 104 8.97 1.32 -3.38
N MET A 105 9.40 2.13 -2.41
CA MET A 105 10.80 2.62 -2.36
C MET A 105 11.80 1.48 -2.16
N SER A 106 11.46 0.49 -1.31
CA SER A 106 12.30 -0.69 -1.09
C SER A 106 12.39 -1.54 -2.34
N ASP A 107 11.25 -1.87 -2.93
CA ASP A 107 11.17 -2.71 -4.13
C ASP A 107 11.89 -2.06 -5.33
N PHE A 108 11.69 -0.76 -5.54
CA PHE A 108 12.32 -0.04 -6.65
C PHE A 108 13.84 0.01 -6.57
N LYS A 109 14.43 0.00 -5.36
CA LYS A 109 15.90 0.08 -5.20
C LYS A 109 16.54 -1.27 -4.94
N TYR A 110 15.90 -2.10 -4.12
CA TYR A 110 16.47 -3.35 -3.64
C TYR A 110 15.80 -4.58 -4.26
N THR A 111 14.67 -4.40 -5.00
CA THR A 111 13.84 -5.48 -5.55
C THR A 111 13.35 -6.46 -4.49
N ILE A 112 13.19 -5.96 -3.26
CA ILE A 112 12.78 -6.74 -2.08
C ILE A 112 11.66 -6.01 -1.36
N ILE A 113 10.65 -6.76 -0.96
CA ILE A 113 9.54 -6.30 -0.12
C ILE A 113 9.81 -6.72 1.33
N PRO A 114 10.19 -5.79 2.22
CA PRO A 114 10.51 -6.13 3.61
C PRO A 114 9.29 -6.64 4.37
N ASP A 115 9.46 -7.75 5.10
CA ASP A 115 8.37 -8.36 5.87
C ASP A 115 7.80 -7.42 6.93
N GLN A 116 8.63 -6.58 7.53
CA GLN A 116 8.20 -5.62 8.56
C GLN A 116 7.18 -4.61 8.01
N PHE A 117 7.40 -4.10 6.81
CA PHE A 117 6.46 -3.18 6.15
C PHE A 117 5.19 -3.91 5.71
N THR A 118 5.33 -5.15 5.24
CA THR A 118 4.18 -5.97 4.86
C THR A 118 3.32 -6.34 6.06
N ILE A 119 3.93 -6.65 7.21
CA ILE A 119 3.21 -6.90 8.47
C ILE A 119 2.50 -5.63 8.93
N ALA A 120 3.17 -4.48 8.91
CA ALA A 120 2.54 -3.21 9.26
C ALA A 120 1.34 -2.90 8.36
N LEU A 121 1.48 -3.13 7.05
CA LEU A 121 0.40 -3.01 6.09
C LEU A 121 -0.76 -3.96 6.41
N ALA A 122 -0.46 -5.23 6.69
CA ALA A 122 -1.47 -6.24 7.01
C ALA A 122 -2.26 -5.86 8.27
N VAL A 123 -1.60 -5.36 9.31
CA VAL A 123 -2.26 -4.87 10.53
C VAL A 123 -3.20 -3.71 10.22
N LEU A 124 -2.77 -2.73 9.43
CA LEU A 124 -3.62 -1.60 9.03
C LEU A 124 -4.81 -2.05 8.16
N CYS A 125 -4.59 -2.96 7.23
CA CYS A 125 -5.62 -3.52 6.37
C CYS A 125 -6.68 -4.28 7.16
N VAL A 126 -6.26 -5.15 8.10
CA VAL A 126 -7.18 -5.90 8.96
C VAL A 126 -7.91 -4.96 9.91
N ALA A 127 -7.24 -3.96 10.48
CA ALA A 127 -7.88 -2.97 11.34
C ALA A 127 -8.96 -2.17 10.58
N LEU A 128 -8.68 -1.74 9.35
CA LEU A 128 -9.67 -1.09 8.49
C LEU A 128 -10.83 -2.02 8.20
N ALA A 129 -10.56 -3.28 7.81
CA ALA A 129 -11.60 -4.26 7.48
C ALA A 129 -12.52 -4.56 8.68
N ILE A 130 -11.95 -4.69 9.88
CA ILE A 130 -12.73 -4.87 11.11
C ILE A 130 -13.56 -3.61 11.40
N THR A 131 -12.97 -2.43 11.28
CA THR A 131 -13.70 -1.16 11.51
C THR A 131 -14.85 -1.01 10.51
N ASP A 132 -14.62 -1.33 9.23
CA ASP A 132 -15.64 -1.28 8.19
C ASP A 132 -16.80 -2.26 8.46
N LEU A 133 -16.47 -3.48 8.91
CA LEU A 133 -17.47 -4.51 9.26
C LEU A 133 -18.47 -4.02 10.31
N PHE A 134 -18.01 -3.28 11.33
CA PHE A 134 -18.84 -2.80 12.43
C PHE A 134 -19.48 -1.42 12.20
N THR A 135 -19.12 -0.74 11.09
CA THR A 135 -19.58 0.64 10.85
C THR A 135 -20.38 0.75 9.54
N GLN A 136 -19.74 1.12 8.46
CA GLN A 136 -20.42 1.49 7.21
C GLN A 136 -20.58 0.35 6.22
N GLN A 137 -19.83 -0.72 6.37
CA GLN A 137 -19.89 -1.93 5.53
C GLN A 137 -19.74 -1.63 4.03
N ILE A 138 -18.80 -0.73 3.68
CA ILE A 138 -18.54 -0.37 2.28
C ILE A 138 -17.84 -1.51 1.55
N PHE A 139 -16.78 -2.04 2.15
CA PHE A 139 -15.93 -3.11 1.58
C PHE A 139 -16.31 -4.46 2.16
N ILE A 140 -16.50 -4.52 3.48
CA ILE A 140 -16.68 -5.75 4.24
C ILE A 140 -18.10 -5.79 4.80
N LYS A 141 -18.92 -6.69 4.27
CA LYS A 141 -20.31 -6.91 4.75
C LYS A 141 -20.41 -8.03 5.76
N GLU A 142 -19.54 -9.03 5.63
CA GLU A 142 -19.57 -10.23 6.46
C GLU A 142 -18.15 -10.58 6.92
N TRP A 143 -17.99 -11.08 8.12
CA TRP A 143 -16.70 -11.36 8.75
C TRP A 143 -15.83 -12.35 7.95
N TRP A 144 -16.44 -13.34 7.30
CA TRP A 144 -15.74 -14.33 6.48
C TRP A 144 -15.17 -13.76 5.17
N SER A 145 -15.64 -12.60 4.74
CA SER A 145 -15.13 -11.88 3.58
C SER A 145 -13.66 -11.46 3.75
N ILE A 146 -13.23 -11.18 4.98
CA ILE A 146 -11.84 -10.78 5.29
C ILE A 146 -10.86 -11.92 4.98
N PRO A 147 -10.95 -13.10 5.65
CA PRO A 147 -10.03 -14.20 5.38
C PRO A 147 -10.17 -14.73 3.95
N LEU A 148 -11.38 -14.76 3.39
CA LEU A 148 -11.59 -15.21 2.03
C LEU A 148 -10.95 -14.25 1.01
N GLY A 149 -11.07 -12.94 1.24
CA GLY A 149 -10.42 -11.92 0.41
C GLY A 149 -8.90 -12.05 0.43
N ALA A 150 -8.30 -12.28 1.62
CA ALA A 150 -6.87 -12.54 1.76
C ALA A 150 -6.45 -13.78 0.95
N VAL A 151 -7.12 -14.92 1.18
CA VAL A 151 -6.80 -16.17 0.50
C VAL A 151 -7.01 -16.07 -1.02
N CYS A 152 -8.07 -15.42 -1.48
CA CYS A 152 -8.30 -15.21 -2.91
C CYS A 152 -7.26 -14.26 -3.53
N GLY A 153 -6.87 -13.20 -2.83
CA GLY A 153 -5.85 -12.25 -3.29
C GLY A 153 -4.48 -12.91 -3.41
N GLY A 154 -3.94 -13.40 -2.30
CA GLY A 154 -2.64 -14.09 -2.29
C GLY A 154 -2.65 -15.39 -3.08
N GLY A 155 -3.72 -16.19 -2.95
CA GLY A 155 -3.85 -17.48 -3.64
C GLY A 155 -3.90 -17.35 -5.16
N SER A 156 -4.52 -16.30 -5.70
CA SER A 156 -4.51 -16.05 -7.15
C SER A 156 -3.09 -15.82 -7.68
N LEU A 157 -2.24 -15.08 -6.94
CA LEU A 157 -0.85 -14.88 -7.32
C LEU A 157 -0.01 -16.17 -7.20
N VAL A 158 -0.27 -16.97 -6.15
CA VAL A 158 0.37 -18.29 -6.03
C VAL A 158 0.01 -19.19 -7.22
N LEU A 159 -1.26 -19.22 -7.63
CA LEU A 159 -1.69 -19.98 -8.79
C LEU A 159 -1.03 -19.50 -10.08
N ILE A 160 -0.94 -18.17 -10.29
CA ILE A 160 -0.25 -17.59 -11.44
C ILE A 160 1.23 -17.96 -11.44
N ASN A 161 1.89 -17.90 -10.28
CA ASN A 161 3.30 -18.27 -10.15
C ASN A 161 3.53 -19.76 -10.40
N LEU A 162 2.66 -20.65 -9.86
CA LEU A 162 2.72 -22.09 -10.15
C LEU A 162 2.54 -22.37 -11.64
N PHE A 163 1.59 -21.70 -12.30
CA PHE A 163 1.39 -21.82 -13.73
C PHE A 163 2.62 -21.37 -14.53
N SER A 164 3.26 -20.26 -14.10
CA SER A 164 4.50 -19.77 -14.70
C SER A 164 5.65 -20.78 -14.54
N ILE A 165 5.81 -21.39 -13.38
CA ILE A 165 6.85 -22.40 -13.13
C ILE A 165 6.62 -23.64 -14.00
N VAL A 166 5.37 -24.11 -14.11
CA VAL A 166 5.05 -25.33 -14.88
C VAL A 166 5.23 -25.13 -16.38
N ILE A 167 4.81 -23.97 -16.93
CA ILE A 167 4.82 -23.72 -18.39
C ILE A 167 6.13 -23.06 -18.82
N LEU A 168 6.58 -22.02 -18.11
CA LEU A 168 7.74 -21.22 -18.51
C LEU A 168 9.05 -21.72 -17.86
N LYS A 169 8.96 -22.66 -16.91
CA LYS A 169 10.08 -23.20 -16.12
C LYS A 169 10.89 -22.10 -15.41
N LYS A 170 10.25 -20.97 -15.11
CA LYS A 170 10.82 -19.84 -14.35
C LYS A 170 9.78 -19.33 -13.36
N SER A 171 10.24 -18.94 -12.18
CA SER A 171 9.39 -18.19 -11.23
C SER A 171 9.04 -16.85 -11.86
N GLY A 172 7.76 -16.56 -12.03
CA GLY A 172 7.29 -15.32 -12.65
C GLY A 172 7.09 -14.18 -11.65
N MET A 173 7.11 -14.48 -10.33
CA MET A 173 6.75 -13.51 -9.30
C MET A 173 7.46 -13.79 -7.99
N GLY A 174 7.82 -12.74 -7.26
CA GLY A 174 8.41 -12.83 -5.93
C GLY A 174 7.40 -13.25 -4.85
N PHE A 175 7.87 -13.92 -3.81
CA PHE A 175 7.01 -14.31 -2.67
C PHE A 175 6.52 -13.08 -1.89
N GLY A 176 7.25 -11.95 -1.97
CA GLY A 176 6.85 -10.67 -1.40
C GLY A 176 5.52 -10.15 -1.95
N ASP A 177 5.28 -10.28 -3.26
CA ASP A 177 4.03 -9.88 -3.91
C ASP A 177 2.83 -10.67 -3.38
N VAL A 178 3.03 -11.97 -3.11
CA VAL A 178 1.99 -12.82 -2.53
C VAL A 178 1.61 -12.33 -1.14
N LYS A 179 2.60 -12.01 -0.29
CA LYS A 179 2.37 -11.47 1.07
C LYS A 179 1.66 -10.11 1.00
N LEU A 180 2.05 -9.26 0.06
CA LEU A 180 1.42 -7.96 -0.17
C LEU A 180 -0.06 -8.13 -0.55
N MET A 181 -0.35 -9.02 -1.50
CA MET A 181 -1.72 -9.27 -1.94
C MET A 181 -2.59 -9.98 -0.90
N LEU A 182 -2.00 -10.78 0.00
CA LEU A 182 -2.71 -11.29 1.18
C LEU A 182 -3.22 -10.14 2.05
N ALA A 183 -2.37 -9.15 2.34
CA ALA A 183 -2.74 -7.98 3.15
C ALA A 183 -3.81 -7.13 2.48
N LEU A 184 -3.63 -6.78 1.21
CA LEU A 184 -4.59 -5.97 0.45
C LEU A 184 -5.91 -6.73 0.20
N GLY A 185 -5.84 -8.04 0.00
CA GLY A 185 -7.01 -8.88 -0.14
C GLY A 185 -7.87 -8.92 1.12
N ALA A 186 -7.25 -8.93 2.31
CA ALA A 186 -7.97 -8.80 3.58
C ALA A 186 -8.67 -7.44 3.71
N CYS A 187 -8.04 -6.37 3.21
CA CYS A 187 -8.60 -5.01 3.23
C CYS A 187 -9.84 -4.87 2.34
N LEU A 188 -9.74 -5.37 1.11
CA LEU A 188 -10.82 -5.28 0.12
C LEU A 188 -11.94 -6.29 0.37
N GLY A 189 -11.60 -7.45 0.93
CA GLY A 189 -12.52 -8.55 1.13
C GLY A 189 -12.97 -9.22 -0.18
N PHE A 190 -13.74 -10.32 -0.02
CA PHE A 190 -14.36 -11.03 -1.13
C PHE A 190 -15.75 -10.40 -1.42
N PRO A 191 -16.15 -10.17 -2.69
CA PRO A 191 -15.42 -10.43 -3.94
C PRO A 191 -14.60 -9.23 -4.48
N MET A 192 -14.49 -8.12 -3.75
CA MET A 192 -13.88 -6.88 -4.26
C MET A 192 -12.39 -7.03 -4.59
N VAL A 193 -11.70 -7.99 -3.98
CA VAL A 193 -10.30 -8.30 -4.28
C VAL A 193 -10.05 -8.58 -5.77
N PHE A 194 -10.98 -9.21 -6.45
CA PHE A 194 -10.85 -9.49 -7.90
C PHE A 194 -10.93 -8.22 -8.74
N SER A 195 -11.75 -7.24 -8.35
CA SER A 195 -11.79 -5.94 -9.02
C SER A 195 -10.46 -5.21 -8.87
N GLY A 196 -9.85 -5.26 -7.68
CA GLY A 196 -8.53 -4.70 -7.43
C GLY A 196 -7.44 -5.38 -8.27
N LEU A 197 -7.45 -6.71 -8.36
CA LEU A 197 -6.53 -7.48 -9.20
C LEU A 197 -6.68 -7.14 -10.68
N LEU A 198 -7.91 -7.05 -11.19
CA LEU A 198 -8.15 -6.66 -12.58
C LEU A 198 -7.59 -5.27 -12.88
N ILE A 199 -7.85 -4.29 -12.01
CA ILE A 199 -7.32 -2.93 -12.17
C ILE A 199 -5.78 -2.96 -12.17
N ALA A 200 -5.16 -3.71 -11.25
CA ALA A 200 -3.71 -3.85 -11.19
C ALA A 200 -3.12 -4.41 -12.49
N VAL A 201 -3.74 -5.45 -13.05
CA VAL A 201 -3.31 -6.05 -14.33
C VAL A 201 -3.45 -5.09 -15.51
N PHE A 202 -4.49 -4.23 -15.53
CA PHE A 202 -4.66 -3.24 -16.61
C PHE A 202 -3.69 -2.06 -16.52
N ILE A 203 -3.15 -1.77 -15.33
CA ILE A 203 -2.21 -0.65 -15.12
C ILE A 203 -0.75 -1.11 -15.30
N ALA A 204 -0.44 -2.40 -15.08
CA ALA A 204 0.89 -2.98 -15.21
C ALA A 204 1.33 -3.12 -16.67
#